data_b0101ff98dbb27e94a764ceb1d63cac2
#
_entry.id   b0101ff98dbb27e94a764ceb1d63cac2
#
_cell.length_a   1.000
_cell.length_b   1.000
_cell.length_c   1.000
_cell.angle_alpha   90.00
_cell.angle_beta   90.00
_cell.angle_gamma   90.00
#
_symmetry.space_group_name_H-M   'P 1'
#
loop_
_entity.id
_entity.type
_entity.pdbx_description
1 polymer ?
#
loop_
_entity_poly.entity_id
_entity_poly.type
_entity_poly.pdbx_seq_one_letter_code
_entity_poly.pdbx_strand_id
1 'polypeptide(L)'
;MSLELNEISKNFKDDKVLDRVSLYVPEGKTLVLFGPSGAGKTVLLRLISGVIEPDEGHIKISGMDVDGVEPEDRNIGMAFQNFALFPHMDAHANIASPLTAQKKDKSAIQAGVQSLAKLLKIDHVLGHKPKELSNGQKQRTALARALAGKPKILLLDDPLRNVDAKLRFEMRLELPNLLYEQNATVIYVTQDYKEAMAFGDQIAVIDGGVIQQIGTPEAIYLTPANVEIARLFGDPVINLLDVTLQKDASGVFALISEKRIDLDASYASVVGLECCLGIRPESVLFVDRDHKSAVPVTVEAETPLNEKTVNLCLTARGQEIMASRPSGTQGPAGGEAFVAIEAASALIFDKQTGALIETNSTDISERGKVT
;
A
#
# COMPACT_ATOMS: atom_id res chain seq x y z
N MET A 1 17.78 14.59 1.84
CA MET A 1 16.90 15.78 2.03
C MET A 1 15.59 15.28 2.61
N SER A 2 15.16 15.78 3.77
CA SER A 2 13.82 15.49 4.32
C SER A 2 12.74 16.29 3.59
N LEU A 3 11.51 15.81 3.62
CA LEU A 3 10.32 16.48 3.10
C LEU A 3 9.27 16.59 4.20
N GLU A 4 8.70 17.78 4.36
CA GLU A 4 7.68 18.05 5.37
C GLU A 4 6.54 18.85 4.74
N LEU A 5 5.31 18.38 4.95
CA LEU A 5 4.08 19.06 4.58
C LEU A 5 3.31 19.38 5.85
N ASN A 6 2.92 20.64 6.00
CA ASN A 6 2.21 21.15 7.18
C ASN A 6 0.86 21.71 6.76
N GLU A 7 -0.22 21.01 7.12
CA GLU A 7 -1.62 21.42 6.94
C GLU A 7 -1.98 21.85 5.51
N ILE A 8 -1.48 21.10 4.53
CA ILE A 8 -1.69 21.41 3.11
C ILE A 8 -3.15 21.23 2.73
N SER A 9 -3.77 22.31 2.28
CA SER A 9 -5.13 22.31 1.71
C SER A 9 -5.12 22.76 0.26
N LYS A 10 -5.98 22.15 -0.57
CA LYS A 10 -6.15 22.51 -1.97
C LYS A 10 -7.57 22.33 -2.44
N ASN A 11 -8.12 23.40 -3.02
CA ASN A 11 -9.44 23.41 -3.64
C ASN A 11 -9.32 23.62 -5.16
N PHE A 12 -10.23 23.03 -5.91
CA PHE A 12 -10.43 23.33 -7.31
C PHE A 12 -11.89 23.74 -7.50
N LYS A 13 -12.14 25.01 -7.73
CA LYS A 13 -13.48 25.63 -7.68
C LYS A 13 -14.14 25.33 -6.32
N ASP A 14 -15.25 24.58 -6.32
CA ASP A 14 -16.01 24.24 -5.12
C ASP A 14 -15.60 22.91 -4.50
N ASP A 15 -14.69 22.14 -5.14
CA ASP A 15 -14.26 20.83 -4.68
C ASP A 15 -12.99 20.93 -3.82
N LYS A 16 -13.08 20.58 -2.54
CA LYS A 16 -11.92 20.44 -1.65
C LYS A 16 -11.25 19.10 -1.91
N VAL A 17 -10.08 19.14 -2.57
CA VAL A 17 -9.35 17.95 -2.98
C VAL A 17 -8.36 17.49 -1.91
N LEU A 18 -7.78 18.43 -1.15
CA LEU A 18 -6.93 18.14 0.01
C LEU A 18 -7.37 19.00 1.19
N ASP A 19 -7.44 18.40 2.38
CA ASP A 19 -7.85 19.04 3.61
C ASP A 19 -6.81 18.83 4.71
N ARG A 20 -6.01 19.86 4.99
CA ARG A 20 -4.99 19.90 6.06
C ARG A 20 -4.09 18.67 6.11
N VAL A 21 -3.60 18.24 4.95
CA VAL A 21 -2.68 17.10 4.84
C VAL A 21 -1.33 17.45 5.46
N SER A 22 -0.95 16.71 6.49
CA SER A 22 0.37 16.82 7.13
C SER A 22 1.10 15.50 7.07
N LEU A 23 2.37 15.53 6.64
CA LEU A 23 3.23 14.35 6.62
C LEU A 23 4.71 14.75 6.67
N TYR A 24 5.53 13.84 7.16
CA TYR A 24 6.97 14.00 7.23
C TYR A 24 7.68 12.76 6.67
N VAL A 25 8.63 12.98 5.77
CA VAL A 25 9.47 11.93 5.20
C VAL A 25 10.93 12.21 5.54
N PRO A 26 11.54 11.37 6.38
CA PRO A 26 12.95 11.50 6.72
C PRO A 26 13.84 11.36 5.49
N GLU A 27 15.05 11.91 5.55
CA GLU A 27 16.04 11.78 4.48
C GLU A 27 16.33 10.30 4.16
N GLY A 28 16.33 9.98 2.87
CA GLY A 28 16.63 8.64 2.37
C GLY A 28 15.55 7.59 2.64
N LYS A 29 14.35 8.01 3.09
CA LYS A 29 13.22 7.12 3.35
C LYS A 29 12.18 7.19 2.25
N THR A 30 11.46 6.08 2.08
CA THR A 30 10.34 5.97 1.16
C THR A 30 9.02 6.04 1.92
N LEU A 31 8.19 7.05 1.61
CA LEU A 31 6.79 7.10 2.00
C LEU A 31 5.94 6.66 0.82
N VAL A 32 5.14 5.63 1.01
CA VAL A 32 4.11 5.27 0.04
C VAL A 32 2.83 6.03 0.35
N LEU A 33 2.33 6.80 -0.61
CA LEU A 33 1.03 7.45 -0.54
C LEU A 33 0.01 6.53 -1.22
N PHE A 34 -0.79 5.85 -0.41
CA PHE A 34 -1.75 4.84 -0.84
C PHE A 34 -3.19 5.34 -0.69
N GLY A 35 -4.07 4.99 -1.62
CA GLY A 35 -5.49 5.31 -1.52
C GLY A 35 -6.23 5.15 -2.85
N PRO A 36 -7.58 5.27 -2.84
CA PRO A 36 -8.40 5.10 -4.04
C PRO A 36 -8.13 6.16 -5.11
N SER A 37 -8.65 5.94 -6.31
CA SER A 37 -8.61 6.94 -7.37
C SER A 37 -9.41 8.18 -6.94
N GLY A 38 -8.87 9.38 -7.19
CA GLY A 38 -9.53 10.63 -6.79
C GLY A 38 -9.20 11.11 -5.38
N ALA A 39 -8.47 10.35 -4.55
CA ALA A 39 -8.13 10.75 -3.18
C ALA A 39 -7.14 11.94 -3.04
N GLY A 40 -6.73 12.58 -4.13
CA GLY A 40 -5.84 13.75 -4.09
C GLY A 40 -4.34 13.45 -4.27
N LYS A 41 -3.93 12.19 -4.42
CA LYS A 41 -2.51 11.77 -4.48
C LYS A 41 -1.68 12.51 -5.53
N THR A 42 -2.13 12.53 -6.79
CA THR A 42 -1.45 13.25 -7.88
C THR A 42 -1.42 14.77 -7.64
N VAL A 43 -2.46 15.33 -7.00
CA VAL A 43 -2.50 16.75 -6.64
C VAL A 43 -1.41 17.04 -5.61
N LEU A 44 -1.27 16.18 -4.60
CA LEU A 44 -0.23 16.32 -3.58
C LEU A 44 1.18 16.28 -4.20
N LEU A 45 1.44 15.37 -5.16
CA LEU A 45 2.73 15.34 -5.87
C LEU A 45 3.00 16.63 -6.67
N ARG A 46 1.96 17.21 -7.30
CA ARG A 46 2.10 18.47 -8.04
C ARG A 46 2.38 19.67 -7.14
N LEU A 47 1.83 19.68 -5.93
CA LEU A 47 2.13 20.68 -4.91
C LEU A 47 3.59 20.56 -4.44
N ILE A 48 4.04 19.35 -4.12
CA ILE A 48 5.43 19.09 -3.70
C ILE A 48 6.41 19.51 -4.80
N SER A 49 6.09 19.20 -6.07
CA SER A 49 6.94 19.55 -7.20
C SER A 49 6.90 21.04 -7.60
N GLY A 50 5.98 21.84 -7.03
CA GLY A 50 5.82 23.26 -7.36
C GLY A 50 5.07 23.55 -8.67
N VAL A 51 4.48 22.51 -9.31
CA VAL A 51 3.66 22.69 -10.52
C VAL A 51 2.36 23.47 -10.23
N ILE A 52 1.85 23.33 -9.01
CA ILE A 52 0.74 24.12 -8.47
C ILE A 52 1.07 24.53 -7.03
N GLU A 53 0.46 25.60 -6.56
CA GLU A 53 0.62 26.11 -5.20
C GLU A 53 -0.51 25.62 -4.28
N PRO A 54 -0.25 25.38 -2.98
CA PRO A 54 -1.29 25.10 -2.00
C PRO A 54 -2.14 26.37 -1.78
N ASP A 55 -3.38 26.18 -1.32
CA ASP A 55 -4.23 27.30 -0.90
C ASP A 55 -3.96 27.65 0.57
N GLU A 56 -3.59 26.65 1.38
CA GLU A 56 -3.19 26.79 2.78
C GLU A 56 -2.09 25.79 3.12
N GLY A 57 -1.32 26.10 4.15
CA GLY A 57 -0.22 25.27 4.63
C GLY A 57 1.09 25.58 3.93
N HIS A 58 2.16 24.85 4.33
CA HIS A 58 3.52 25.09 3.86
C HIS A 58 4.23 23.78 3.54
N ILE A 59 5.12 23.80 2.53
CA ILE A 59 5.98 22.70 2.15
C ILE A 59 7.42 23.05 2.47
N LYS A 60 8.12 22.17 3.20
CA LYS A 60 9.54 22.35 3.51
C LYS A 60 10.38 21.22 2.96
N ILE A 61 11.51 21.57 2.37
CA ILE A 61 12.55 20.65 1.91
C ILE A 61 13.81 20.92 2.72
N SER A 62 14.30 19.90 3.45
CA SER A 62 15.45 20.05 4.37
C SER A 62 15.28 21.22 5.38
N GLY A 63 14.05 21.43 5.86
CA GLY A 63 13.71 22.48 6.80
C GLY A 63 13.52 23.87 6.18
N MET A 64 13.80 24.04 4.89
CA MET A 64 13.60 25.31 4.18
C MET A 64 12.23 25.30 3.50
N ASP A 65 11.49 26.38 3.67
CA ASP A 65 10.23 26.62 2.99
C ASP A 65 10.48 26.76 1.48
N VAL A 66 9.64 26.11 0.67
CA VAL A 66 9.75 26.13 -0.79
C VAL A 66 8.54 26.77 -1.46
N ASP A 67 7.72 27.50 -0.71
CA ASP A 67 6.62 28.27 -1.28
C ASP A 67 7.16 29.34 -2.23
N GLY A 68 6.58 29.42 -3.44
CA GLY A 68 7.06 30.33 -4.49
C GLY A 68 8.41 29.94 -5.14
N VAL A 69 9.01 28.80 -4.76
CA VAL A 69 10.19 28.29 -5.45
C VAL A 69 9.78 27.53 -6.70
N GLU A 70 10.35 27.92 -7.87
CA GLU A 70 10.04 27.28 -9.13
C GLU A 70 10.40 25.77 -9.15
N PRO A 71 9.66 24.94 -9.90
CA PRO A 71 9.87 23.48 -9.92
C PRO A 71 11.32 23.05 -10.24
N GLU A 72 12.00 23.76 -11.14
CA GLU A 72 13.37 23.49 -11.56
C GLU A 72 14.40 23.71 -10.46
N ASP A 73 14.10 24.59 -9.49
CA ASP A 73 14.97 24.93 -8.38
C ASP A 73 14.74 24.06 -7.14
N ARG A 74 13.64 23.28 -7.08
CA ARG A 74 13.34 22.36 -5.96
C ARG A 74 14.22 21.10 -5.96
N ASN A 75 14.98 20.84 -7.04
CA ASN A 75 15.85 19.67 -7.19
C ASN A 75 15.13 18.31 -7.00
N ILE A 76 13.93 18.21 -7.55
CA ILE A 76 13.04 17.06 -7.48
C ILE A 76 13.06 16.30 -8.81
N GLY A 77 13.19 14.97 -8.75
CA GLY A 77 12.90 14.08 -9.88
C GLY A 77 11.44 13.63 -9.82
N MET A 78 10.75 13.63 -10.98
CA MET A 78 9.36 13.18 -11.01
C MET A 78 9.08 12.28 -12.21
N ALA A 79 8.40 11.13 -11.95
CA ALA A 79 7.77 10.30 -12.96
C ALA A 79 6.26 10.52 -12.89
N PHE A 80 5.72 11.18 -13.92
CA PHE A 80 4.30 11.51 -14.01
C PHE A 80 3.47 10.31 -14.53
N GLN A 81 2.23 10.20 -14.09
CA GLN A 81 1.28 9.19 -14.55
C GLN A 81 1.05 9.22 -16.07
N ASN A 82 1.08 10.40 -16.70
CA ASN A 82 0.94 10.59 -18.16
C ASN A 82 2.28 10.52 -18.91
N PHE A 83 3.32 10.00 -18.25
CA PHE A 83 4.70 9.82 -18.75
C PHE A 83 5.46 11.13 -18.97
N ALA A 84 4.83 12.19 -19.45
CA ALA A 84 5.40 13.51 -19.75
C ALA A 84 6.73 13.43 -20.52
N LEU A 85 6.88 12.48 -21.46
CA LEU A 85 8.08 12.36 -22.30
C LEU A 85 8.17 13.50 -23.31
N PHE A 86 9.37 13.95 -23.59
CA PHE A 86 9.63 14.93 -24.66
C PHE A 86 9.37 14.29 -26.01
N PRO A 87 8.35 14.75 -26.79
CA PRO A 87 7.89 14.04 -27.98
C PRO A 87 8.88 14.10 -29.15
N HIS A 88 9.78 15.09 -29.15
CA HIS A 88 10.81 15.29 -30.17
C HIS A 88 12.09 14.47 -29.90
N MET A 89 12.27 13.94 -28.71
CA MET A 89 13.40 13.11 -28.27
C MET A 89 13.06 11.63 -28.37
N ASP A 90 14.04 10.79 -28.70
CA ASP A 90 13.90 9.34 -28.53
C ASP A 90 13.99 8.93 -27.05
N ALA A 91 13.87 7.62 -26.76
CA ALA A 91 13.92 7.12 -25.38
C ALA A 91 15.30 7.36 -24.74
N HIS A 92 16.39 7.19 -25.50
CA HIS A 92 17.75 7.48 -25.03
C HIS A 92 17.88 8.94 -24.60
N ALA A 93 17.51 9.88 -25.47
CA ALA A 93 17.62 11.31 -25.20
C ALA A 93 16.70 11.76 -24.05
N ASN A 94 15.49 11.17 -23.94
CA ASN A 94 14.62 11.40 -22.79
C ASN A 94 15.30 11.00 -21.47
N ILE A 95 15.90 9.80 -21.40
CA ILE A 95 16.60 9.32 -20.19
C ILE A 95 17.87 10.14 -19.93
N ALA A 96 18.61 10.52 -20.98
CA ALA A 96 19.83 11.30 -20.89
C ALA A 96 19.61 12.76 -20.46
N SER A 97 18.40 13.30 -20.65
CA SER A 97 18.12 14.74 -20.47
C SER A 97 18.54 15.30 -19.10
N PRO A 98 18.27 14.65 -17.94
CA PRO A 98 18.72 15.18 -16.64
C PRO A 98 20.23 15.09 -16.46
N LEU A 99 20.90 14.07 -17.01
CA LEU A 99 22.36 13.95 -16.97
C LEU A 99 23.04 15.03 -17.84
N THR A 100 22.43 15.35 -18.98
CA THR A 100 22.87 16.42 -19.86
C THR A 100 22.74 17.79 -19.19
N ALA A 101 21.61 18.03 -18.52
CA ALA A 101 21.38 19.25 -17.72
C ALA A 101 22.42 19.39 -16.59
N GLN A 102 22.83 18.28 -15.99
CA GLN A 102 23.92 18.24 -14.98
C GLN A 102 25.32 18.36 -15.59
N LYS A 103 25.46 18.56 -16.92
CA LYS A 103 26.75 18.69 -17.65
C LYS A 103 27.69 17.49 -17.44
N LYS A 104 27.14 16.27 -17.29
CA LYS A 104 27.93 15.04 -17.23
C LYS A 104 28.67 14.80 -18.59
N ASP A 105 29.79 14.11 -18.53
CA ASP A 105 30.50 13.73 -19.76
C ASP A 105 29.73 12.66 -20.55
N LYS A 106 30.02 12.53 -21.85
CA LYS A 106 29.31 11.62 -22.76
C LYS A 106 29.39 10.15 -22.32
N SER A 107 30.50 9.73 -21.73
CA SER A 107 30.70 8.35 -21.29
C SER A 107 29.84 8.02 -20.06
N ALA A 108 29.77 8.94 -19.09
CA ALA A 108 28.91 8.81 -17.93
C ALA A 108 27.40 8.82 -18.30
N ILE A 109 27.01 9.68 -19.26
CA ILE A 109 25.64 9.69 -19.78
C ILE A 109 25.31 8.34 -20.42
N GLN A 110 26.16 7.85 -21.31
CA GLN A 110 25.96 6.57 -22.01
C GLN A 110 25.84 5.40 -21.01
N ALA A 111 26.75 5.33 -20.03
CA ALA A 111 26.75 4.28 -19.02
C ALA A 111 25.49 4.35 -18.13
N GLY A 112 25.09 5.54 -17.68
CA GLY A 112 23.90 5.75 -16.86
C GLY A 112 22.62 5.37 -17.59
N VAL A 113 22.45 5.83 -18.85
CA VAL A 113 21.30 5.47 -19.68
C VAL A 113 21.22 3.96 -19.89
N GLN A 114 22.34 3.33 -20.26
CA GLN A 114 22.39 1.89 -20.54
C GLN A 114 22.07 1.04 -19.31
N SER A 115 22.59 1.43 -18.14
CA SER A 115 22.31 0.73 -16.88
C SER A 115 20.81 0.76 -16.55
N LEU A 116 20.19 1.95 -16.58
CA LEU A 116 18.76 2.10 -16.29
C LEU A 116 17.88 1.43 -17.36
N ALA A 117 18.27 1.51 -18.63
CA ALA A 117 17.52 0.86 -19.70
C ALA A 117 17.51 -0.67 -19.58
N LYS A 118 18.62 -1.27 -19.18
CA LYS A 118 18.71 -2.71 -18.89
C LYS A 118 17.87 -3.11 -17.70
N LEU A 119 17.98 -2.38 -16.57
CA LEU A 119 17.19 -2.62 -15.37
C LEU A 119 15.68 -2.62 -15.68
N LEU A 120 15.25 -1.61 -16.46
CA LEU A 120 13.84 -1.43 -16.81
C LEU A 120 13.43 -2.18 -18.11
N LYS A 121 14.32 -3.00 -18.67
CA LYS A 121 14.07 -3.84 -19.87
C LYS A 121 13.54 -3.02 -21.06
N ILE A 122 14.15 -1.88 -21.33
CA ILE A 122 13.83 -0.97 -22.46
C ILE A 122 15.06 -0.66 -23.34
N ASP A 123 16.17 -1.37 -23.13
CA ASP A 123 17.40 -1.20 -23.90
C ASP A 123 17.22 -1.39 -25.42
N HIS A 124 16.30 -2.29 -25.80
CA HIS A 124 15.96 -2.59 -27.19
C HIS A 124 15.14 -1.49 -27.90
N VAL A 125 14.59 -0.52 -27.16
CA VAL A 125 13.77 0.58 -27.72
C VAL A 125 14.36 1.97 -27.52
N LEU A 126 15.63 2.08 -27.12
CA LEU A 126 16.28 3.36 -26.85
C LEU A 126 16.25 4.35 -28.03
N GLY A 127 16.28 3.86 -29.27
CA GLY A 127 16.21 4.71 -30.46
C GLY A 127 14.79 5.10 -30.89
N HIS A 128 13.74 4.62 -30.20
CA HIS A 128 12.35 4.89 -30.57
C HIS A 128 11.84 6.20 -29.94
N LYS A 129 11.04 6.94 -30.70
CA LYS A 129 10.32 8.12 -30.20
C LYS A 129 9.09 7.72 -29.41
N PRO A 130 8.57 8.59 -28.51
CA PRO A 130 7.41 8.27 -27.66
C PRO A 130 6.20 7.72 -28.40
N LYS A 131 5.92 8.19 -29.62
CA LYS A 131 4.80 7.71 -30.46
C LYS A 131 4.96 6.25 -30.92
N GLU A 132 6.19 5.72 -30.91
CA GLU A 132 6.53 4.36 -31.35
C GLU A 132 6.60 3.38 -30.15
N LEU A 133 6.54 3.89 -28.93
CA LEU A 133 6.60 3.12 -27.69
C LEU A 133 5.19 2.68 -27.24
N SER A 134 5.09 1.47 -26.72
CA SER A 134 3.89 1.04 -25.98
C SER A 134 3.75 1.85 -24.66
N ASN A 135 2.56 1.83 -24.05
CA ASN A 135 2.34 2.56 -22.80
C ASN A 135 3.27 2.07 -21.67
N GLY A 136 3.52 0.76 -21.56
CA GLY A 136 4.48 0.21 -20.61
C GLY A 136 5.93 0.66 -20.88
N GLN A 137 6.35 0.76 -22.15
CA GLN A 137 7.67 1.28 -22.52
C GLN A 137 7.79 2.77 -22.23
N LYS A 138 6.74 3.57 -22.52
CA LYS A 138 6.70 5.00 -22.15
C LYS A 138 6.86 5.20 -20.66
N GLN A 139 6.14 4.41 -19.86
CA GLN A 139 6.20 4.50 -18.39
C GLN A 139 7.58 4.17 -17.86
N ARG A 140 8.18 3.09 -18.33
CA ARG A 140 9.55 2.70 -17.95
C ARG A 140 10.59 3.71 -18.41
N THR A 141 10.42 4.32 -19.58
CA THR A 141 11.28 5.42 -20.05
C THR A 141 11.14 6.66 -19.15
N ALA A 142 9.92 7.02 -18.72
CA ALA A 142 9.69 8.12 -17.81
C ALA A 142 10.30 7.85 -16.41
N LEU A 143 10.18 6.63 -15.92
CA LEU A 143 10.81 6.19 -14.68
C LEU A 143 12.32 6.24 -14.78
N ALA A 144 12.92 5.71 -15.86
CA ALA A 144 14.35 5.80 -16.12
C ALA A 144 14.85 7.24 -16.12
N ARG A 145 14.10 8.15 -16.76
CA ARG A 145 14.43 9.58 -16.80
C ARG A 145 14.42 10.18 -15.39
N ALA A 146 13.41 9.89 -14.58
CA ALA A 146 13.32 10.41 -13.22
C ALA A 146 14.49 9.93 -12.34
N LEU A 147 14.93 8.69 -12.51
CA LEU A 147 16.04 8.07 -11.77
C LEU A 147 17.42 8.53 -12.26
N ALA A 148 17.55 8.85 -13.56
CA ALA A 148 18.86 9.12 -14.18
C ALA A 148 19.61 10.28 -13.52
N GLY A 149 18.90 11.34 -13.13
CA GLY A 149 19.48 12.52 -12.49
C GLY A 149 19.97 12.29 -11.06
N LYS A 150 19.66 11.15 -10.45
CA LYS A 150 19.89 10.86 -9.03
C LYS A 150 19.42 12.01 -8.13
N PRO A 151 18.15 12.43 -8.24
CA PRO A 151 17.63 13.52 -7.45
C PRO A 151 17.61 13.15 -5.97
N LYS A 152 17.67 14.15 -5.08
CA LYS A 152 17.59 13.92 -3.63
C LYS A 152 16.16 13.66 -3.15
N ILE A 153 15.16 14.17 -3.88
CA ILE A 153 13.75 13.86 -3.69
C ILE A 153 13.21 13.29 -5.00
N LEU A 154 12.49 12.19 -4.90
CA LEU A 154 11.91 11.49 -6.04
C LEU A 154 10.40 11.31 -5.83
N LEU A 155 9.63 11.78 -6.78
CA LEU A 155 8.17 11.65 -6.80
C LEU A 155 7.76 10.68 -7.90
N LEU A 156 7.12 9.58 -7.53
CA LEU A 156 6.70 8.50 -8.44
C LEU A 156 5.18 8.37 -8.42
N ASP A 157 4.51 8.76 -9.50
CA ASP A 157 3.05 8.71 -9.63
C ASP A 157 2.63 7.43 -10.38
N ASP A 158 2.28 6.39 -9.61
CA ASP A 158 1.82 5.07 -10.07
C ASP A 158 2.76 4.45 -11.15
N PRO A 159 4.08 4.34 -10.83
CA PRO A 159 5.11 4.11 -11.85
C PRO A 159 5.10 2.71 -12.45
N LEU A 160 4.36 1.75 -11.89
CA LEU A 160 4.28 0.38 -12.38
C LEU A 160 2.88 0.01 -12.92
N ARG A 161 1.96 0.96 -13.01
CA ARG A 161 0.56 0.71 -13.41
C ARG A 161 0.41 -0.01 -14.76
N ASN A 162 1.17 0.42 -15.77
CA ASN A 162 1.09 -0.13 -17.14
C ASN A 162 2.19 -1.16 -17.44
N VAL A 163 2.80 -1.69 -16.39
CA VAL A 163 3.83 -2.75 -16.49
C VAL A 163 3.15 -4.11 -16.39
N ASP A 164 3.58 -5.07 -17.22
CA ASP A 164 3.06 -6.45 -17.14
C ASP A 164 3.35 -7.11 -15.79
N ALA A 165 2.56 -8.11 -15.42
CA ALA A 165 2.58 -8.71 -14.08
C ALA A 165 3.95 -9.31 -13.72
N LYS A 166 4.65 -9.94 -14.69
CA LYS A 166 5.97 -10.55 -14.46
C LYS A 166 7.02 -9.48 -14.13
N LEU A 167 7.11 -8.45 -14.97
CA LEU A 167 8.07 -7.38 -14.78
C LEU A 167 7.70 -6.53 -13.54
N ARG A 168 6.41 -6.32 -13.25
CA ARG A 168 5.98 -5.64 -12.02
C ARG A 168 6.45 -6.41 -10.77
N PHE A 169 6.36 -7.75 -10.79
CA PHE A 169 6.90 -8.57 -9.70
C PHE A 169 8.42 -8.39 -9.55
N GLU A 170 9.18 -8.46 -10.66
CA GLU A 170 10.63 -8.24 -10.64
C GLU A 170 10.97 -6.83 -10.12
N MET A 171 10.26 -5.80 -10.59
CA MET A 171 10.48 -4.42 -10.14
C MET A 171 10.19 -4.21 -8.65
N ARG A 172 9.22 -4.93 -8.07
CA ARG A 172 8.99 -4.88 -6.61
C ARG A 172 10.19 -5.38 -5.81
N LEU A 173 11.04 -6.23 -6.38
CA LEU A 173 12.25 -6.71 -5.72
C LEU A 173 13.46 -5.81 -5.97
N GLU A 174 13.60 -5.25 -7.18
CA GLU A 174 14.80 -4.55 -7.62
C GLU A 174 14.75 -3.03 -7.34
N LEU A 175 13.58 -2.40 -7.56
CA LEU A 175 13.45 -0.95 -7.43
C LEU A 175 13.67 -0.43 -5.99
N PRO A 176 13.20 -1.08 -4.91
CA PRO A 176 13.50 -0.65 -3.54
C PRO A 176 15.00 -0.58 -3.26
N ASN A 177 15.76 -1.58 -3.69
CA ASN A 177 17.22 -1.61 -3.53
C ASN A 177 17.89 -0.45 -4.28
N LEU A 178 17.45 -0.18 -5.52
CA LEU A 178 17.96 0.93 -6.30
C LEU A 178 17.68 2.29 -5.64
N LEU A 179 16.47 2.48 -5.11
CA LEU A 179 16.08 3.71 -4.40
C LEU A 179 16.92 3.90 -3.14
N TYR A 180 17.12 2.83 -2.39
CA TYR A 180 17.97 2.82 -1.20
C TYR A 180 19.43 3.17 -1.53
N GLU A 181 20.03 2.56 -2.57
CA GLU A 181 21.40 2.85 -3.02
C GLU A 181 21.58 4.30 -3.46
N GLN A 182 20.52 4.93 -4.01
CA GLN A 182 20.56 6.34 -4.39
C GLN A 182 20.44 7.29 -3.19
N ASN A 183 20.06 6.78 -2.02
CA ASN A 183 19.77 7.56 -0.81
C ASN A 183 18.81 8.74 -1.10
N ALA A 184 17.82 8.49 -1.95
CA ALA A 184 16.78 9.46 -2.28
C ALA A 184 15.64 9.40 -1.26
N THR A 185 15.06 10.55 -0.94
CA THR A 185 13.79 10.61 -0.23
C THR A 185 12.66 10.44 -1.24
N VAL A 186 11.79 9.46 -1.04
CA VAL A 186 10.84 9.04 -2.08
C VAL A 186 9.41 9.21 -1.59
N ILE A 187 8.57 9.83 -2.42
CA ILE A 187 7.11 9.68 -2.34
C ILE A 187 6.69 8.77 -3.50
N TYR A 188 6.19 7.60 -3.15
CA TYR A 188 5.72 6.59 -4.09
C TYR A 188 4.20 6.51 -4.03
N VAL A 189 3.52 6.90 -5.09
CA VAL A 189 2.05 6.82 -5.17
C VAL A 189 1.66 5.52 -5.83
N THR A 190 0.73 4.78 -5.23
CA THR A 190 0.15 3.57 -5.82
C THR A 190 -1.25 3.29 -5.29
N GLN A 191 -1.97 2.40 -5.99
CA GLN A 191 -3.23 1.78 -5.57
C GLN A 191 -3.07 0.27 -5.38
N ASP A 192 -1.87 -0.27 -5.62
CA ASP A 192 -1.55 -1.69 -5.42
C ASP A 192 -0.96 -1.86 -4.01
N TYR A 193 -1.71 -2.55 -3.12
CA TYR A 193 -1.25 -2.78 -1.76
C TYR A 193 0.05 -3.61 -1.70
N LYS A 194 0.30 -4.49 -2.68
CA LYS A 194 1.54 -5.28 -2.76
C LYS A 194 2.75 -4.39 -3.03
N GLU A 195 2.56 -3.34 -3.82
CA GLU A 195 3.58 -2.30 -4.00
C GLU A 195 3.76 -1.50 -2.71
N ALA A 196 2.66 -1.06 -2.06
CA ALA A 196 2.74 -0.30 -0.83
C ALA A 196 3.51 -1.06 0.27
N MET A 197 3.22 -2.35 0.43
CA MET A 197 3.90 -3.22 1.40
C MET A 197 5.38 -3.46 1.06
N ALA A 198 5.74 -3.46 -0.24
CA ALA A 198 7.11 -3.76 -0.68
C ALA A 198 8.04 -2.55 -0.71
N PHE A 199 7.51 -1.34 -0.99
CA PHE A 199 8.33 -0.15 -1.22
C PHE A 199 8.44 0.75 0.01
N GLY A 200 7.43 0.78 0.89
CA GLY A 200 7.34 1.78 1.96
C GLY A 200 8.20 1.46 3.18
N ASP A 201 9.01 2.41 3.62
CA ASP A 201 9.42 2.47 5.04
C ASP A 201 8.21 2.87 5.89
N GLN A 202 7.34 3.73 5.32
CA GLN A 202 6.04 4.11 5.85
C GLN A 202 5.00 4.16 4.74
N ILE A 203 3.75 3.92 5.10
CA ILE A 203 2.58 4.07 4.24
C ILE A 203 1.69 5.14 4.85
N ALA A 204 1.33 6.15 4.05
CA ALA A 204 0.28 7.11 4.35
C ALA A 204 -0.96 6.75 3.55
N VAL A 205 -2.02 6.35 4.22
CA VAL A 205 -3.31 6.05 3.60
C VAL A 205 -4.11 7.34 3.51
N ILE A 206 -4.42 7.76 2.29
CA ILE A 206 -5.21 8.97 2.02
C ILE A 206 -6.57 8.59 1.40
N ASP A 207 -7.64 9.15 1.92
CA ASP A 207 -8.97 9.03 1.36
C ASP A 207 -9.76 10.33 1.58
N GLY A 208 -10.57 10.73 0.58
CA GLY A 208 -11.33 11.97 0.64
C GLY A 208 -10.48 13.23 0.91
N GLY A 209 -9.23 13.23 0.45
CA GLY A 209 -8.30 14.36 0.66
C GLY A 209 -7.69 14.47 2.06
N VAL A 210 -7.92 13.50 2.94
CA VAL A 210 -7.43 13.47 4.33
C VAL A 210 -6.58 12.22 4.57
N ILE A 211 -5.50 12.38 5.33
CA ILE A 211 -4.71 11.22 5.78
C ILE A 211 -5.49 10.47 6.86
N GLN A 212 -5.80 9.22 6.59
CA GLN A 212 -6.54 8.32 7.48
C GLN A 212 -5.61 7.60 8.47
N GLN A 213 -4.42 7.21 8.03
CA GLN A 213 -3.41 6.55 8.85
C GLN A 213 -2.02 6.72 8.24
N ILE A 214 -1.01 6.86 9.10
CA ILE A 214 0.41 6.73 8.72
C ILE A 214 1.04 5.68 9.64
N GLY A 215 1.79 4.74 9.05
CA GLY A 215 2.47 3.70 9.81
C GLY A 215 3.44 2.89 8.96
N THR A 216 4.17 1.99 9.59
CA THR A 216 4.94 0.99 8.85
C THR A 216 3.99 0.05 8.10
N PRO A 217 4.44 -0.65 7.04
CA PRO A 217 3.62 -1.65 6.36
C PRO A 217 2.99 -2.65 7.33
N GLU A 218 3.77 -3.13 8.30
CA GLU A 218 3.30 -4.03 9.36
C GLU A 218 2.19 -3.41 10.20
N ALA A 219 2.34 -2.16 10.66
CA ALA A 219 1.33 -1.45 11.43
C ALA A 219 0.01 -1.26 10.65
N ILE A 220 0.09 -0.88 9.37
CA ILE A 220 -1.09 -0.74 8.51
C ILE A 220 -1.83 -2.08 8.35
N TYR A 221 -1.09 -3.19 8.28
CA TYR A 221 -1.68 -4.52 8.11
C TYR A 221 -2.25 -5.10 9.42
N LEU A 222 -1.49 -5.01 10.52
CA LEU A 222 -1.84 -5.63 11.80
C LEU A 222 -2.75 -4.76 12.68
N THR A 223 -2.64 -3.44 12.57
CA THR A 223 -3.43 -2.46 13.36
C THR A 223 -4.02 -1.37 12.47
N PRO A 224 -4.85 -1.75 11.46
CA PRO A 224 -5.50 -0.78 10.60
C PRO A 224 -6.44 0.12 11.42
N ALA A 225 -6.41 1.43 11.21
CA ALA A 225 -7.20 2.38 12.00
C ALA A 225 -8.72 2.16 11.87
N ASN A 226 -9.16 1.57 10.78
CA ASN A 226 -10.58 1.28 10.54
C ASN A 226 -10.79 0.11 9.56
N VAL A 227 -12.06 -0.30 9.43
CA VAL A 227 -12.51 -1.37 8.54
C VAL A 227 -12.09 -1.14 7.08
N GLU A 228 -12.17 0.10 6.60
CA GLU A 228 -11.86 0.39 5.19
C GLU A 228 -10.37 0.19 4.91
N ILE A 229 -9.50 0.62 5.81
CA ILE A 229 -8.06 0.33 5.69
C ILE A 229 -7.80 -1.17 5.78
N ALA A 230 -8.47 -1.88 6.71
CA ALA A 230 -8.33 -3.33 6.83
C ALA A 230 -8.67 -4.07 5.53
N ARG A 231 -9.71 -3.59 4.79
CA ARG A 231 -10.12 -4.13 3.49
C ARG A 231 -9.13 -3.85 2.37
N LEU A 232 -8.50 -2.68 2.38
CA LEU A 232 -7.57 -2.27 1.33
C LEU A 232 -6.27 -3.06 1.33
N PHE A 233 -5.87 -3.61 2.50
CA PHE A 233 -4.63 -4.35 2.68
C PHE A 233 -4.91 -5.83 2.94
N GLY A 234 -4.89 -6.64 1.90
CA GLY A 234 -5.08 -8.08 1.96
C GLY A 234 -5.62 -8.65 0.64
N ASP A 235 -5.22 -9.87 0.32
CA ASP A 235 -5.68 -10.63 -0.85
C ASP A 235 -5.64 -12.12 -0.49
N PRO A 236 -6.80 -12.72 -0.19
CA PRO A 236 -8.14 -12.14 -0.18
C PRO A 236 -8.32 -11.05 0.87
N VAL A 237 -9.41 -10.27 0.73
CA VAL A 237 -9.76 -9.24 1.71
C VAL A 237 -10.08 -9.86 3.08
N ILE A 238 -9.94 -9.06 4.14
CA ILE A 238 -10.26 -9.48 5.51
C ILE A 238 -11.74 -9.93 5.63
N ASN A 239 -11.98 -11.02 6.36
CA ASN A 239 -13.33 -11.41 6.77
C ASN A 239 -13.86 -10.42 7.81
N LEU A 240 -15.11 -10.00 7.66
CA LEU A 240 -15.79 -9.07 8.56
C LEU A 240 -17.10 -9.69 9.01
N LEU A 241 -17.20 -10.02 10.29
CA LEU A 241 -18.34 -10.71 10.87
C LEU A 241 -18.98 -9.86 11.94
N ASP A 242 -20.28 -9.63 11.85
CA ASP A 242 -21.04 -8.95 12.90
C ASP A 242 -21.13 -9.83 14.15
N VAL A 243 -20.68 -9.31 15.28
CA VAL A 243 -20.66 -10.01 16.56
C VAL A 243 -21.07 -9.10 17.71
N THR A 244 -21.52 -9.70 18.82
CA THR A 244 -21.67 -9.00 20.09
C THR A 244 -20.69 -9.62 21.07
N LEU A 245 -19.86 -8.80 21.69
CA LEU A 245 -18.90 -9.27 22.68
C LEU A 245 -19.60 -9.62 23.99
N GLN A 246 -19.23 -10.76 24.55
CA GLN A 246 -19.75 -11.28 25.81
C GLN A 246 -18.62 -11.57 26.78
N LYS A 247 -18.93 -11.68 28.06
CA LYS A 247 -17.99 -12.02 29.13
C LYS A 247 -18.59 -13.00 30.10
N ASP A 248 -17.79 -13.97 30.52
CA ASP A 248 -18.11 -14.89 31.62
C ASP A 248 -16.89 -15.07 32.54
N ALA A 249 -16.91 -16.10 33.41
CA ALA A 249 -15.81 -16.41 34.32
C ALA A 249 -14.50 -16.82 33.59
N SER A 250 -14.61 -17.28 32.32
CA SER A 250 -13.46 -17.72 31.50
C SER A 250 -12.81 -16.59 30.71
N GLY A 251 -13.47 -15.42 30.56
CA GLY A 251 -12.95 -14.27 29.83
C GLY A 251 -13.94 -13.63 28.86
N VAL A 252 -13.40 -12.81 27.93
CA VAL A 252 -14.16 -12.15 26.87
C VAL A 252 -14.23 -13.06 25.64
N PHE A 253 -15.37 -13.09 24.97
CA PHE A 253 -15.59 -13.91 23.79
C PHE A 253 -16.62 -13.32 22.84
N ALA A 254 -16.57 -13.75 21.58
CA ALA A 254 -17.61 -13.56 20.57
C ALA A 254 -18.24 -14.91 20.20
N LEU A 255 -19.47 -14.88 19.65
CA LEU A 255 -20.12 -16.06 19.11
C LEU A 255 -20.22 -15.96 17.58
N ILE A 256 -19.68 -16.98 16.89
CA ILE A 256 -19.87 -17.19 15.45
C ILE A 256 -20.65 -18.50 15.27
N SER A 257 -21.87 -18.43 14.70
CA SER A 257 -22.75 -19.62 14.58
C SER A 257 -22.85 -20.42 15.86
N GLU A 258 -23.05 -19.75 17.02
CA GLU A 258 -23.15 -20.32 18.36
C GLU A 258 -21.84 -20.94 18.91
N LYS A 259 -20.75 -20.86 18.14
CA LYS A 259 -19.44 -21.28 18.62
C LYS A 259 -18.70 -20.14 19.24
N ARG A 260 -18.07 -20.41 20.38
CA ARG A 260 -17.29 -19.45 21.14
C ARG A 260 -15.92 -19.23 20.52
N ILE A 261 -15.58 -17.97 20.29
CA ILE A 261 -14.24 -17.51 19.94
C ILE A 261 -13.73 -16.67 21.11
N ASP A 262 -12.76 -17.20 21.84
CA ASP A 262 -12.15 -16.47 22.95
C ASP A 262 -11.37 -15.26 22.41
N LEU A 263 -11.46 -14.13 23.11
CA LEU A 263 -10.80 -12.88 22.75
C LEU A 263 -9.91 -12.41 23.90
N ASP A 264 -9.02 -11.47 23.60
CA ASP A 264 -8.15 -10.87 24.62
C ASP A 264 -8.96 -10.16 25.72
N ALA A 265 -8.52 -10.26 26.96
CA ALA A 265 -9.17 -9.67 28.12
C ALA A 265 -9.27 -8.13 28.05
N SER A 266 -8.41 -7.48 27.26
CA SER A 266 -8.42 -6.03 27.04
C SER A 266 -9.71 -5.52 26.39
N TYR A 267 -10.47 -6.39 25.68
CA TYR A 267 -11.77 -6.04 25.13
C TYR A 267 -12.90 -6.02 26.16
N ALA A 268 -12.60 -6.20 27.47
CA ALA A 268 -13.62 -6.22 28.52
C ALA A 268 -14.43 -4.91 28.63
N SER A 269 -13.88 -3.78 28.22
CA SER A 269 -14.53 -2.46 28.24
C SER A 269 -15.63 -2.30 27.18
N VAL A 270 -15.65 -3.14 26.16
CA VAL A 270 -16.61 -3.08 25.03
C VAL A 270 -17.57 -4.27 25.00
N VAL A 271 -17.64 -5.01 26.08
CA VAL A 271 -18.62 -6.11 26.25
C VAL A 271 -20.03 -5.56 26.18
N GLY A 272 -20.88 -6.24 25.42
CA GLY A 272 -22.28 -5.86 25.18
C GLY A 272 -22.48 -4.91 24.00
N LEU A 273 -21.41 -4.39 23.39
CA LEU A 273 -21.51 -3.59 22.17
C LEU A 273 -21.59 -4.49 20.93
N GLU A 274 -22.31 -3.99 19.92
CA GLU A 274 -22.26 -4.56 18.58
C GLU A 274 -20.94 -4.15 17.92
N CYS A 275 -20.16 -5.15 17.53
CA CYS A 275 -18.85 -4.98 16.92
C CYS A 275 -18.77 -5.69 15.58
N CYS A 276 -17.76 -5.34 14.78
CA CYS A 276 -17.36 -6.09 13.62
C CYS A 276 -16.05 -6.81 13.93
N LEU A 277 -16.07 -8.14 13.88
CA LEU A 277 -14.89 -8.99 14.06
C LEU A 277 -14.19 -9.15 12.73
N GLY A 278 -12.98 -8.61 12.62
CA GLY A 278 -12.10 -8.74 11.46
C GLY A 278 -11.14 -9.91 11.63
N ILE A 279 -11.07 -10.77 10.60
CA ILE A 279 -10.19 -11.95 10.60
C ILE A 279 -9.53 -12.07 9.25
N ARG A 280 -8.21 -12.09 9.21
CA ARG A 280 -7.47 -12.32 7.97
C ARG A 280 -7.72 -13.76 7.48
N PRO A 281 -7.88 -13.99 6.16
CA PRO A 281 -8.13 -15.32 5.60
C PRO A 281 -7.07 -16.36 5.95
N GLU A 282 -5.83 -15.97 6.10
CA GLU A 282 -4.71 -16.83 6.51
C GLU A 282 -4.75 -17.24 7.99
N SER A 283 -5.53 -16.54 8.82
CA SER A 283 -5.77 -16.88 10.22
C SER A 283 -7.02 -17.76 10.42
N VAL A 284 -7.67 -18.17 9.33
CA VAL A 284 -8.78 -19.14 9.35
C VAL A 284 -8.22 -20.49 8.97
N LEU A 285 -8.11 -21.41 9.94
CA LEU A 285 -7.50 -22.71 9.78
C LEU A 285 -8.57 -23.80 9.65
N PHE A 286 -8.40 -24.73 8.69
CA PHE A 286 -9.21 -25.96 8.67
C PHE A 286 -8.76 -26.90 9.80
N VAL A 287 -9.73 -27.42 10.56
CA VAL A 287 -9.48 -28.24 11.73
C VAL A 287 -10.43 -29.45 11.75
N ASP A 288 -10.12 -30.43 12.59
CA ASP A 288 -11.01 -31.56 12.82
C ASP A 288 -12.25 -31.15 13.65
N ARG A 289 -13.33 -31.92 13.51
CA ARG A 289 -14.61 -31.68 14.21
C ARG A 289 -14.46 -31.56 15.72
N ASP A 290 -13.52 -32.30 16.31
CA ASP A 290 -13.30 -32.38 17.75
C ASP A 290 -12.43 -31.22 18.30
N HIS A 291 -11.99 -30.31 17.44
CA HIS A 291 -11.23 -29.13 17.87
C HIS A 291 -12.13 -28.22 18.71
N LYS A 292 -11.61 -27.73 19.86
CA LYS A 292 -12.38 -26.94 20.86
C LYS A 292 -13.07 -25.69 20.27
N SER A 293 -12.45 -25.07 19.26
CA SER A 293 -12.95 -23.85 18.58
C SER A 293 -13.48 -24.14 17.17
N ALA A 294 -13.88 -25.40 16.88
CA ALA A 294 -14.37 -25.79 15.57
C ALA A 294 -15.70 -25.10 15.25
N VAL A 295 -15.71 -24.24 14.24
CA VAL A 295 -16.92 -23.63 13.66
C VAL A 295 -17.31 -24.45 12.43
N PRO A 296 -18.53 -25.02 12.39
CA PRO A 296 -19.00 -25.76 11.22
C PRO A 296 -19.25 -24.80 10.05
N VAL A 297 -18.76 -25.17 8.88
CA VAL A 297 -18.93 -24.42 7.63
C VAL A 297 -19.19 -25.35 6.46
N THR A 298 -19.79 -24.84 5.40
CA THR A 298 -19.88 -25.49 4.11
C THR A 298 -18.90 -24.82 3.14
N VAL A 299 -18.01 -25.60 2.56
CA VAL A 299 -17.08 -25.09 1.51
C VAL A 299 -17.84 -25.02 0.19
N GLU A 300 -18.11 -23.81 -0.26
CA GLU A 300 -18.83 -23.54 -1.52
C GLU A 300 -17.93 -23.50 -2.73
N ALA A 301 -16.71 -22.97 -2.56
CA ALA A 301 -15.76 -22.85 -3.66
C ALA A 301 -14.32 -22.98 -3.17
N GLU A 302 -13.49 -23.55 -4.03
CA GLU A 302 -12.05 -23.61 -3.88
C GLU A 302 -11.38 -22.99 -5.11
N THR A 303 -10.51 -22.01 -4.90
CA THR A 303 -9.76 -21.35 -5.96
C THR A 303 -8.26 -21.55 -5.72
N PRO A 304 -7.61 -22.46 -6.46
CA PRO A 304 -6.16 -22.62 -6.40
C PRO A 304 -5.49 -21.43 -7.09
N LEU A 305 -4.62 -20.74 -6.36
CA LEU A 305 -3.70 -19.72 -6.86
C LEU A 305 -2.27 -20.28 -6.77
N ASN A 306 -1.31 -19.66 -7.45
CA ASN A 306 0.06 -20.21 -7.52
C ASN A 306 0.67 -20.51 -6.14
N GLU A 307 0.55 -19.58 -5.20
CA GLU A 307 1.21 -19.68 -3.88
C GLU A 307 0.26 -20.14 -2.78
N LYS A 308 -1.04 -20.03 -3.00
CA LYS A 308 -2.08 -20.32 -2.00
C LYS A 308 -3.34 -20.87 -2.66
N THR A 309 -4.15 -21.52 -1.85
CA THR A 309 -5.52 -21.92 -2.20
C THR A 309 -6.48 -21.12 -1.32
N VAL A 310 -7.48 -20.50 -1.92
CA VAL A 310 -8.53 -19.74 -1.23
C VAL A 310 -9.81 -20.55 -1.26
N ASN A 311 -10.39 -20.74 -0.08
CA ASN A 311 -11.68 -21.41 0.06
C ASN A 311 -12.73 -20.38 0.51
N LEU A 312 -13.88 -20.35 -0.18
CA LEU A 312 -15.06 -19.64 0.27
C LEU A 312 -15.92 -20.61 1.08
N CYS A 313 -16.16 -20.27 2.33
CA CYS A 313 -16.93 -21.05 3.26
C CYS A 313 -18.19 -20.29 3.70
N LEU A 314 -19.29 -20.99 3.88
CA LEU A 314 -20.51 -20.44 4.48
C LEU A 314 -20.72 -21.03 5.87
N THR A 315 -21.01 -20.18 6.85
CA THR A 315 -21.45 -20.62 8.18
C THR A 315 -22.93 -21.08 8.13
N ALA A 316 -23.39 -21.76 9.17
CA ALA A 316 -24.81 -22.19 9.29
C ALA A 316 -25.81 -21.01 9.25
N ARG A 317 -25.33 -19.76 9.49
CA ARG A 317 -26.15 -18.54 9.39
C ARG A 317 -26.01 -17.84 8.06
N GLY A 318 -25.29 -18.44 7.07
CA GLY A 318 -25.08 -17.87 5.74
C GLY A 318 -24.04 -16.75 5.70
N GLN A 319 -23.22 -16.58 6.73
CA GLN A 319 -22.10 -15.63 6.71
C GLN A 319 -20.95 -16.24 5.91
N GLU A 320 -20.36 -15.44 5.02
CA GLU A 320 -19.20 -15.84 4.24
C GLU A 320 -17.92 -15.72 5.06
N ILE A 321 -17.07 -16.75 4.99
CA ILE A 321 -15.72 -16.77 5.56
C ILE A 321 -14.76 -17.27 4.50
N MET A 322 -13.77 -16.45 4.17
CA MET A 322 -12.66 -16.86 3.32
C MET A 322 -11.55 -17.44 4.19
N ALA A 323 -11.04 -18.62 3.81
CA ALA A 323 -9.86 -19.23 4.37
C ALA A 323 -8.77 -19.31 3.30
N SER A 324 -7.54 -18.96 3.66
CA SER A 324 -6.38 -19.04 2.76
C SER A 324 -5.33 -19.97 3.32
N ARG A 325 -4.89 -20.93 2.53
CA ARG A 325 -3.86 -21.92 2.90
C ARG A 325 -2.76 -21.99 1.84
N PRO A 326 -1.52 -22.36 2.18
CA PRO A 326 -0.46 -22.56 1.21
C PRO A 326 -0.84 -23.60 0.15
N SER A 327 -0.46 -23.35 -1.11
CA SER A 327 -0.66 -24.32 -2.19
C SER A 327 0.01 -25.66 -1.87
N GLY A 328 -0.69 -26.77 -2.21
CA GLY A 328 -0.22 -28.12 -1.94
C GLY A 328 -0.52 -28.65 -0.54
N THR A 329 -1.05 -27.84 0.38
CA THR A 329 -1.59 -28.35 1.64
C THR A 329 -2.96 -29.00 1.41
N GLN A 330 -3.20 -30.13 2.09
CA GLN A 330 -4.51 -30.79 2.03
C GLN A 330 -5.57 -29.90 2.69
N GLY A 331 -6.75 -29.86 2.09
CA GLY A 331 -7.91 -29.14 2.60
C GLY A 331 -9.19 -29.82 2.12
N PRO A 332 -10.34 -29.44 2.63
CA PRO A 332 -11.61 -30.01 2.21
C PRO A 332 -11.88 -29.71 0.73
N ALA A 333 -12.20 -30.75 -0.02
CA ALA A 333 -12.49 -30.64 -1.46
C ALA A 333 -13.90 -30.07 -1.76
N GLY A 334 -14.64 -29.64 -0.73
CA GLY A 334 -16.03 -29.15 -0.77
C GLY A 334 -16.90 -29.83 0.29
N GLY A 335 -18.12 -29.32 0.51
CA GLY A 335 -19.06 -29.82 1.47
C GLY A 335 -18.77 -29.40 2.93
N GLU A 336 -19.22 -30.23 3.89
CA GLU A 336 -19.06 -29.90 5.32
C GLU A 336 -17.58 -29.92 5.74
N ALA A 337 -17.17 -28.89 6.44
CA ALA A 337 -15.85 -28.72 7.02
C ALA A 337 -15.92 -27.96 8.35
N PHE A 338 -14.80 -27.87 9.04
CA PHE A 338 -14.68 -27.12 10.28
C PHE A 338 -13.50 -26.18 10.18
N VAL A 339 -13.71 -24.94 10.63
CA VAL A 339 -12.65 -23.93 10.71
C VAL A 339 -12.47 -23.47 12.15
N ALA A 340 -11.22 -23.15 12.50
CA ALA A 340 -10.89 -22.46 13.74
C ALA A 340 -10.34 -21.09 13.39
N ILE A 341 -10.60 -20.13 14.26
CA ILE A 341 -10.14 -18.75 14.13
C ILE A 341 -9.11 -18.51 15.23
N GLU A 342 -7.93 -18.05 14.86
CA GLU A 342 -6.90 -17.68 15.82
C GLU A 342 -7.28 -16.38 16.54
N ALA A 343 -7.61 -16.47 17.81
CA ALA A 343 -8.04 -15.33 18.63
C ALA A 343 -7.03 -14.19 18.69
N ALA A 344 -5.74 -14.50 18.66
CA ALA A 344 -4.65 -13.51 18.66
C ALA A 344 -4.61 -12.63 17.40
N SER A 345 -5.15 -13.14 16.28
CA SER A 345 -5.19 -12.44 14.98
C SER A 345 -6.51 -11.67 14.78
N ALA A 346 -7.45 -11.73 15.74
CA ALA A 346 -8.74 -11.06 15.65
C ALA A 346 -8.60 -9.55 15.87
N LEU A 347 -9.24 -8.79 14.98
CA LEU A 347 -9.38 -7.34 15.08
C LEU A 347 -10.83 -7.02 15.44
N ILE A 348 -11.06 -6.14 16.39
CA ILE A 348 -12.40 -5.72 16.78
C ILE A 348 -12.61 -4.28 16.35
N PHE A 349 -13.61 -4.06 15.52
CA PHE A 349 -13.99 -2.73 15.07
C PHE A 349 -15.34 -2.33 15.68
N ASP A 350 -15.48 -1.08 16.03
CA ASP A 350 -16.77 -0.49 16.39
C ASP A 350 -17.69 -0.52 15.16
N LYS A 351 -18.89 -1.07 15.31
CA LYS A 351 -19.82 -1.27 14.18
C LYS A 351 -20.38 0.04 13.62
N GLN A 352 -20.47 1.09 14.44
CA GLN A 352 -21.06 2.37 14.03
C GLN A 352 -20.03 3.27 13.31
N THR A 353 -18.82 3.34 13.86
CA THR A 353 -17.76 4.21 13.35
C THR A 353 -16.81 3.51 12.38
N GLY A 354 -16.76 2.19 12.40
CA GLY A 354 -15.77 1.39 11.69
C GLY A 354 -14.37 1.47 12.28
N ALA A 355 -14.14 2.20 13.36
CA ALA A 355 -12.83 2.39 13.97
C ALA A 355 -12.34 1.11 14.66
N LEU A 356 -11.03 0.84 14.61
CA LEU A 356 -10.41 -0.23 15.37
C LEU A 356 -10.54 0.06 16.86
N ILE A 357 -11.02 -0.90 17.63
CA ILE A 357 -11.04 -0.83 19.09
C ILE A 357 -9.65 -1.27 19.56
N GLU A 358 -8.84 -0.30 19.98
CA GLU A 358 -7.50 -0.57 20.47
C GLU A 358 -7.53 -1.33 21.80
N THR A 359 -6.66 -2.33 21.91
CA THR A 359 -6.41 -3.02 23.18
C THR A 359 -5.20 -2.36 23.85
N ASN A 360 -5.21 -2.24 25.17
CA ASN A 360 -4.07 -1.73 25.95
C ASN A 360 -2.84 -2.65 25.95
N SER A 361 -2.83 -3.72 25.15
CA SER A 361 -1.67 -4.59 24.96
C SER A 361 -0.67 -3.94 24.01
N THR A 362 0.37 -3.37 24.56
CA THR A 362 1.45 -2.62 23.89
C THR A 362 2.43 -3.49 23.09
N ASP A 363 2.14 -4.76 22.83
CA ASP A 363 3.11 -5.65 22.18
C ASP A 363 2.65 -6.07 20.76
N ILE A 364 2.95 -5.20 19.80
CA ILE A 364 2.76 -5.47 18.35
C ILE A 364 3.62 -6.69 17.92
N SER A 365 4.69 -7.01 18.66
CA SER A 365 5.63 -8.08 18.32
C SER A 365 5.06 -9.50 18.46
N GLU A 366 3.96 -9.69 19.18
CA GLU A 366 3.33 -11.01 19.35
C GLU A 366 2.27 -11.33 18.30
N ARG A 367 1.69 -10.33 17.62
CA ARG A 367 0.64 -10.54 16.61
C ARG A 367 1.13 -11.10 15.26
N GLY A 368 2.43 -11.07 15.01
CA GLY A 368 3.06 -11.50 13.74
C GLY A 368 3.77 -12.85 13.74
N LYS A 369 3.78 -13.60 14.86
CA LYS A 369 4.44 -14.91 14.93
C LYS A 369 3.47 -16.03 14.55
N VAL A 370 3.22 -16.18 13.26
CA VAL A 370 2.72 -17.43 12.71
C VAL A 370 3.95 -18.33 12.49
N THR A 371 4.06 -19.40 13.28
CA THR A 371 5.05 -20.49 13.08
C THR A 371 4.66 -21.36 11.90
#